data_6a6d85733a2e6e77e4f6461c67a983ad
#
_entry.id   6a6d85733a2e6e77e4f6461c67a983ad
#
_cell.length_a   1.000
_cell.length_b   1.000
_cell.length_c   1.000
_cell.angle_alpha   90.00
_cell.angle_beta   90.00
_cell.angle_gamma   90.00
#
_symmetry.space_group_name_H-M   'P 1'
#
loop_
_entity.id
_entity.type
_entity.pdbx_description
1 polymer ?
#
loop_
_entity_poly.entity_id
_entity_poly.type
_entity_poly.pdbx_seq_one_letter_code
_entity_poly.pdbx_strand_id
1 'polypeptide(L)'
;MKRLYILLLSLLTTVSVIAQPVCQVKHFSVNDGLAQGNVMGMLQDRNGLIWFSTWNGLSKYDGYTFKTYKTSQEDRYAFGSNRMGTIMESKYGDIWCPTYDGQACLFDVETEKFIDVLQPLEYATKHSNHVVRIQSLKKGVAWIICENGYTYRADEQLCKKGEGITLYSTFTQNLKGEHIFTVYQDSDEDEWILTNKGVTIVGSKAVDTDFPFQYITQIKENIYLVADKGKLAQYNFRTKKLKFINIPCPHNRINTIAALGTDTLALGTDNGLILFSAHDNMFRQIDIRTS
;
A
#
# COMPACT_ATOMS: atom_id res chain seq x y z
N MET A 1 -4.08 -54.79 31.42
CA MET A 1 -3.07 -54.20 30.50
C MET A 1 -3.67 -53.43 29.32
N LYS A 2 -4.63 -53.95 28.53
CA LYS A 2 -5.22 -53.22 27.39
C LYS A 2 -5.92 -51.89 27.79
N ARG A 3 -6.59 -51.81 28.93
CA ARG A 3 -7.23 -50.56 29.40
C ARG A 3 -6.23 -49.46 29.82
N LEU A 4 -5.06 -49.89 30.33
CA LEU A 4 -3.98 -48.95 30.69
C LEU A 4 -3.32 -48.34 29.46
N TYR A 5 -3.14 -49.12 28.36
CA TYR A 5 -2.64 -48.62 27.09
C TYR A 5 -3.56 -47.63 26.41
N ILE A 6 -4.91 -47.85 26.50
CA ILE A 6 -5.89 -46.93 25.94
C ILE A 6 -5.91 -45.60 26.72
N LEU A 7 -5.74 -45.63 28.04
CA LEU A 7 -5.65 -44.42 28.88
C LEU A 7 -4.35 -43.66 28.62
N LEU A 8 -3.23 -44.34 28.41
CA LEU A 8 -1.97 -43.70 28.03
C LEU A 8 -2.02 -43.11 26.62
N LEU A 9 -2.67 -43.78 25.67
CA LEU A 9 -2.85 -43.26 24.31
C LEU A 9 -3.76 -42.05 24.27
N SER A 10 -4.83 -42.01 25.09
CA SER A 10 -5.73 -40.86 25.19
C SER A 10 -5.05 -39.65 25.87
N LEU A 11 -4.10 -39.86 26.77
CA LEU A 11 -3.35 -38.81 27.43
C LEU A 11 -2.31 -38.17 26.46
N LEU A 12 -1.80 -38.94 25.50
CA LEU A 12 -0.85 -38.43 24.49
C LEU A 12 -1.53 -37.59 23.41
N THR A 13 -2.84 -37.72 23.19
CA THR A 13 -3.57 -36.98 22.17
C THR A 13 -4.09 -35.60 22.63
N THR A 14 -4.00 -35.27 23.92
CA THR A 14 -4.52 -34.02 24.48
C THR A 14 -3.48 -32.88 24.55
N VAL A 15 -2.21 -33.14 24.24
CA VAL A 15 -1.21 -32.07 24.16
C VAL A 15 -1.19 -31.52 22.74
N SER A 16 -2.27 -30.90 22.31
CA SER A 16 -2.20 -29.94 21.21
C SER A 16 -1.44 -28.72 21.73
N VAL A 17 -0.11 -28.74 21.61
CA VAL A 17 0.70 -27.55 21.82
C VAL A 17 0.28 -26.57 20.74
N ILE A 18 -0.59 -25.65 21.10
CA ILE A 18 -0.82 -24.45 20.31
C ILE A 18 0.49 -23.66 20.39
N ALA A 19 1.42 -23.98 19.51
CA ALA A 19 2.61 -23.17 19.31
C ALA A 19 2.13 -21.80 18.81
N GLN A 20 2.02 -20.84 19.71
CA GLN A 20 1.84 -19.46 19.30
C GLN A 20 3.13 -19.06 18.57
N PRO A 21 3.03 -18.53 17.34
CA PRO A 21 4.22 -18.00 16.68
C PRO A 21 4.79 -16.90 17.56
N VAL A 22 5.97 -17.10 18.10
CA VAL A 22 6.70 -16.06 18.80
C VAL A 22 7.24 -15.12 17.73
N CYS A 23 6.61 -13.97 17.59
CA CYS A 23 7.13 -12.92 16.73
C CYS A 23 8.33 -12.29 17.42
N GLN A 24 9.52 -12.44 16.84
CA GLN A 24 10.67 -11.64 17.25
C GLN A 24 10.51 -10.24 16.66
N VAL A 25 10.49 -9.23 17.51
CA VAL A 25 10.42 -7.84 17.10
C VAL A 25 11.84 -7.27 17.11
N LYS A 26 12.30 -6.77 15.96
CA LYS A 26 13.55 -6.05 15.82
C LYS A 26 13.27 -4.56 15.68
N HIS A 27 13.85 -3.75 16.56
CA HIS A 27 13.73 -2.30 16.49
C HIS A 27 14.91 -1.72 15.70
N PHE A 28 14.61 -0.75 14.86
CA PHE A 28 15.60 0.04 14.13
C PHE A 28 15.46 1.50 14.48
N SER A 29 16.59 2.16 14.65
CA SER A 29 16.68 3.58 14.96
C SER A 29 17.69 4.29 14.06
N VAL A 30 17.86 5.56 14.25
CA VAL A 30 18.90 6.35 13.59
C VAL A 30 20.30 5.85 13.94
N ASN A 31 20.48 5.28 15.14
CA ASN A 31 21.77 4.70 15.55
C ASN A 31 22.12 3.43 14.78
N ASP A 32 21.13 2.75 14.19
CA ASP A 32 21.33 1.57 13.34
C ASP A 32 21.56 1.95 11.88
N GLY A 33 21.49 3.25 11.52
CA GLY A 33 21.73 3.78 10.19
C GLY A 33 20.47 4.21 9.42
N LEU A 34 19.28 4.12 10.04
CA LEU A 34 18.06 4.67 9.45
C LEU A 34 18.17 6.18 9.30
N ALA A 35 17.73 6.74 8.16
CA ALA A 35 17.88 8.16 7.86
C ALA A 35 17.20 9.09 8.89
N GLN A 36 16.04 8.66 9.41
CA GLN A 36 15.29 9.41 10.43
C GLN A 36 14.18 8.53 11.03
N GLY A 37 13.81 8.77 12.29
CA GLY A 37 12.87 7.93 13.03
C GLY A 37 11.40 8.01 12.59
N ASN A 38 11.00 9.09 11.89
CA ASN A 38 9.66 9.19 11.32
C ASN A 38 9.60 8.45 9.98
N VAL A 39 9.20 7.20 10.01
CA VAL A 39 9.00 6.35 8.84
C VAL A 39 7.59 6.55 8.30
N MET A 40 7.48 6.99 7.04
CA MET A 40 6.21 7.27 6.37
C MET A 40 5.71 6.11 5.52
N GLY A 41 6.61 5.24 5.09
CA GLY A 41 6.30 4.04 4.33
C GLY A 41 7.42 3.03 4.38
N MET A 42 7.04 1.76 4.21
CA MET A 42 7.96 0.63 4.08
C MET A 42 7.52 -0.22 2.91
N LEU A 43 8.51 -0.81 2.24
CA LEU A 43 8.27 -1.70 1.14
C LEU A 43 9.41 -2.72 1.06
N GLN A 44 9.10 -3.97 0.77
CA GLN A 44 10.09 -4.96 0.34
C GLN A 44 10.03 -5.05 -1.18
N ASP A 45 11.16 -4.78 -1.84
CA ASP A 45 11.25 -4.86 -3.30
C ASP A 45 11.35 -6.32 -3.78
N ARG A 46 11.27 -6.52 -5.09
CA ARG A 46 11.35 -7.85 -5.74
C ARG A 46 12.66 -8.59 -5.49
N ASN A 47 13.71 -7.88 -5.07
CA ASN A 47 15.02 -8.44 -4.73
C ASN A 47 15.13 -8.78 -3.25
N GLY A 48 14.09 -8.53 -2.45
CA GLY A 48 14.04 -8.78 -1.02
C GLY A 48 14.65 -7.68 -0.16
N LEU A 49 15.10 -6.56 -0.74
CA LEU A 49 15.60 -5.40 -0.01
C LEU A 49 14.43 -4.62 0.61
N ILE A 50 14.62 -4.08 1.79
CA ILE A 50 13.60 -3.31 2.48
C ILE A 50 13.90 -1.81 2.35
N TRP A 51 12.94 -1.06 1.87
CA TRP A 51 13.00 0.37 1.70
C TRP A 51 12.15 1.08 2.73
N PHE A 52 12.67 2.19 3.25
CA PHE A 52 12.00 3.03 4.23
C PHE A 52 12.00 4.47 3.72
N SER A 53 10.83 5.04 3.50
CA SER A 53 10.71 6.47 3.30
C SER A 53 10.64 7.17 4.65
N THR A 54 11.40 8.25 4.80
CA THR A 54 11.48 9.00 6.04
C THR A 54 11.34 10.51 5.79
N TRP A 55 11.25 11.27 6.86
CA TRP A 55 11.30 12.74 6.75
C TRP A 55 12.69 13.29 6.39
N ASN A 56 13.69 12.45 6.18
CA ASN A 56 15.06 12.86 5.84
C ASN A 56 15.71 11.94 4.81
N GLY A 57 14.94 11.48 3.84
CA GLY A 57 15.43 10.68 2.72
C GLY A 57 14.84 9.28 2.65
N LEU A 58 15.33 8.53 1.68
CA LEU A 58 15.00 7.14 1.39
C LEU A 58 16.12 6.24 1.93
N SER A 59 15.80 5.28 2.80
CA SER A 59 16.76 4.31 3.33
C SER A 59 16.49 2.93 2.76
N LYS A 60 17.55 2.27 2.30
CA LYS A 60 17.55 0.87 1.84
C LYS A 60 18.25 0.00 2.88
N TYR A 61 17.64 -1.12 3.25
CA TYR A 61 18.17 -2.10 4.18
C TYR A 61 18.35 -3.45 3.49
N ASP A 62 19.55 -4.00 3.56
CA ASP A 62 19.93 -5.27 2.92
C ASP A 62 19.90 -6.50 3.87
N GLY A 63 19.37 -6.31 5.07
CA GLY A 63 19.40 -7.32 6.13
C GLY A 63 20.51 -7.08 7.16
N TYR A 64 21.52 -6.27 6.84
CA TYR A 64 22.71 -6.00 7.66
C TYR A 64 22.91 -4.51 7.90
N THR A 65 22.87 -3.70 6.85
CA THR A 65 23.21 -2.27 6.88
C THR A 65 22.14 -1.43 6.20
N PHE A 66 22.11 -0.15 6.60
CA PHE A 66 21.31 0.87 5.94
C PHE A 66 22.17 1.69 4.98
N LYS A 67 21.64 1.92 3.76
CA LYS A 67 22.15 2.96 2.83
C LYS A 67 21.08 4.01 2.66
N THR A 68 21.42 5.28 2.89
CA THR A 68 20.50 6.41 2.79
C THR A 68 20.76 7.23 1.54
N TYR A 69 19.69 7.57 0.84
CA TYR A 69 19.65 8.41 -0.34
C TYR A 69 18.92 9.72 -0.02
N LYS A 70 19.52 10.82 -0.40
CA LYS A 70 18.97 12.17 -0.25
C LYS A 70 19.16 12.93 -1.56
N THR A 71 18.26 13.86 -1.82
CA THR A 71 18.46 14.81 -2.90
C THR A 71 19.55 15.81 -2.52
N SER A 72 20.44 16.13 -3.44
CA SER A 72 21.41 17.19 -3.29
C SER A 72 20.99 18.42 -4.11
N GLN A 73 21.37 19.61 -3.66
CA GLN A 73 21.12 20.85 -4.42
C GLN A 73 21.88 20.92 -5.75
N GLU A 74 22.86 20.04 -5.94
CA GLU A 74 23.68 19.94 -7.16
C GLU A 74 23.00 19.05 -8.22
N ASP A 75 21.99 18.27 -7.85
CA ASP A 75 21.23 17.47 -8.81
C ASP A 75 20.33 18.39 -9.64
N ARG A 76 20.40 18.25 -10.96
CA ARG A 76 19.65 19.07 -11.94
C ARG A 76 18.12 19.03 -11.72
N TYR A 77 17.66 18.09 -10.89
CA TYR A 77 16.29 17.84 -10.51
C TYR A 77 16.14 17.78 -8.98
N ALA A 78 16.89 18.64 -8.27
CA ALA A 78 16.84 18.69 -6.81
C ALA A 78 15.41 18.97 -6.34
N PHE A 79 14.93 18.11 -5.44
CA PHE A 79 13.65 18.35 -4.76
C PHE A 79 13.85 19.42 -3.68
N GLY A 80 12.79 20.19 -3.44
CA GLY A 80 12.77 21.15 -2.34
C GLY A 80 12.84 20.50 -0.96
N SER A 81 12.51 19.20 -0.86
CA SER A 81 12.39 18.50 0.42
C SER A 81 12.82 17.05 0.37
N ASN A 82 13.60 16.62 1.37
CA ASN A 82 13.89 15.20 1.61
C ASN A 82 12.79 14.49 2.42
N ARG A 83 11.68 15.16 2.73
CA ARG A 83 10.54 14.54 3.41
C ARG A 83 9.72 13.75 2.40
N MET A 84 9.74 12.43 2.56
CA MET A 84 9.08 11.52 1.64
C MET A 84 7.78 10.99 2.23
N GLY A 85 6.78 10.77 1.37
CA GLY A 85 5.53 10.13 1.72
C GLY A 85 5.57 8.61 1.60
N THR A 86 4.41 7.99 1.36
CA THR A 86 4.29 6.54 1.15
C THR A 86 4.99 6.12 -0.14
N ILE A 87 5.80 5.05 -0.07
CA ILE A 87 6.56 4.54 -1.21
C ILE A 87 5.93 3.30 -1.82
N MET A 88 6.23 3.06 -3.09
CA MET A 88 5.88 1.82 -3.77
C MET A 88 6.86 1.49 -4.89
N GLU A 89 7.00 0.20 -5.19
CA GLU A 89 7.82 -0.28 -6.28
C GLU A 89 7.08 -0.15 -7.61
N SER A 90 7.76 0.37 -8.64
CA SER A 90 7.29 0.38 -10.01
C SER A 90 7.34 -1.04 -10.62
N LYS A 91 6.65 -1.24 -11.75
CA LYS A 91 6.77 -2.50 -12.50
C LYS A 91 8.23 -2.82 -12.86
N TYR A 92 9.07 -1.83 -13.02
CA TYR A 92 10.47 -2.00 -13.48
C TYR A 92 11.49 -2.01 -12.35
N GLY A 93 11.06 -1.93 -11.10
CA GLY A 93 11.92 -2.04 -9.91
C GLY A 93 12.40 -0.71 -9.34
N ASP A 94 12.00 0.41 -9.94
CA ASP A 94 12.27 1.73 -9.36
C ASP A 94 11.30 2.03 -8.21
N ILE A 95 11.63 3.00 -7.37
CA ILE A 95 10.82 3.31 -6.20
C ILE A 95 10.13 4.66 -6.38
N TRP A 96 8.81 4.66 -6.46
CA TRP A 96 8.01 5.86 -6.35
C TRP A 96 8.05 6.37 -4.91
N CYS A 97 8.40 7.63 -4.74
CA CYS A 97 8.53 8.28 -3.43
C CYS A 97 8.02 9.73 -3.49
N PRO A 98 6.70 9.96 -3.50
CA PRO A 98 6.16 11.32 -3.49
C PRO A 98 6.70 12.08 -2.28
N THR A 99 7.01 13.36 -2.48
CA THR A 99 7.54 14.21 -1.42
C THR A 99 6.44 14.93 -0.67
N TYR A 100 6.73 15.41 0.53
CA TYR A 100 5.77 16.15 1.37
C TYR A 100 5.35 17.48 0.74
N ASP A 101 6.24 18.11 -0.02
CA ASP A 101 5.96 19.32 -0.80
C ASP A 101 5.25 19.06 -2.13
N GLY A 102 4.82 17.82 -2.35
CA GLY A 102 3.88 17.44 -3.41
C GLY A 102 4.51 17.12 -4.75
N GLN A 103 5.79 16.76 -4.80
CA GLN A 103 6.46 16.37 -6.04
C GLN A 103 6.26 14.88 -6.36
N ALA A 104 6.17 14.54 -7.65
CA ALA A 104 6.07 13.17 -8.14
C ALA A 104 7.47 12.58 -8.35
N CYS A 105 8.07 12.12 -7.27
CA CYS A 105 9.42 11.61 -7.29
C CYS A 105 9.49 10.12 -7.64
N LEU A 106 10.38 9.76 -8.57
CA LEU A 106 10.80 8.40 -8.88
C LEU A 106 12.29 8.25 -8.55
N PHE A 107 12.65 7.28 -7.72
CA PHE A 107 14.04 6.90 -7.48
C PHE A 107 14.41 5.78 -8.45
N ASP A 108 15.31 6.09 -9.37
CA ASP A 108 15.91 5.13 -10.30
C ASP A 108 16.95 4.29 -9.54
N VAL A 109 16.65 3.02 -9.33
CA VAL A 109 17.48 2.10 -8.53
C VAL A 109 18.80 1.77 -9.22
N GLU A 110 18.84 1.80 -10.56
CA GLU A 110 20.05 1.50 -11.33
C GLU A 110 21.07 2.65 -11.27
N THR A 111 20.60 3.87 -11.43
CA THR A 111 21.48 5.06 -11.41
C THR A 111 21.61 5.67 -10.01
N GLU A 112 20.81 5.22 -9.05
CA GLU A 112 20.69 5.75 -7.69
C GLU A 112 20.34 7.25 -7.66
N LYS A 113 19.53 7.71 -8.61
CA LYS A 113 19.12 9.11 -8.74
C LYS A 113 17.63 9.29 -8.58
N PHE A 114 17.27 10.46 -8.05
CA PHE A 114 15.88 10.89 -8.01
C PHE A 114 15.50 11.65 -9.28
N ILE A 115 14.28 11.46 -9.74
CA ILE A 115 13.70 12.10 -10.91
C ILE A 115 12.37 12.72 -10.51
N ASP A 116 12.19 14.04 -10.72
CA ASP A 116 10.86 14.66 -10.63
C ASP A 116 10.13 14.48 -11.96
N VAL A 117 9.13 13.61 -11.92
CA VAL A 117 8.41 13.17 -13.13
C VAL A 117 7.47 14.25 -13.65
N LEU A 118 6.90 15.10 -12.79
CA LEU A 118 5.97 16.15 -13.23
C LEU A 118 6.63 17.49 -13.58
N GLN A 119 7.87 17.71 -13.20
CA GLN A 119 8.55 18.98 -13.42
C GLN A 119 8.48 19.48 -14.87
N PRO A 120 8.71 18.63 -15.91
CA PRO A 120 8.60 19.08 -17.29
C PRO A 120 7.20 19.56 -17.66
N LEU A 121 6.16 18.94 -17.10
CA LEU A 121 4.77 19.29 -17.35
C LEU A 121 4.37 20.58 -16.62
N GLU A 122 4.85 20.81 -15.41
CA GLU A 122 4.61 22.01 -14.63
C GLU A 122 5.20 23.26 -15.31
N TYR A 123 6.40 23.14 -15.86
CA TYR A 123 7.00 24.18 -16.68
C TYR A 123 6.13 24.54 -17.90
N ALA A 124 5.55 23.53 -18.55
CA ALA A 124 4.72 23.72 -19.74
C ALA A 124 3.36 24.31 -19.43
N THR A 125 2.75 23.92 -18.30
CA THR A 125 1.37 24.30 -17.96
C THR A 125 1.26 25.48 -17.00
N LYS A 126 2.35 25.84 -16.32
CA LYS A 126 2.40 26.83 -15.22
C LYS A 126 1.46 26.51 -14.04
N HIS A 127 1.11 25.25 -13.87
CA HIS A 127 0.30 24.77 -12.77
C HIS A 127 1.18 23.99 -11.79
N SER A 128 1.12 24.36 -10.53
CA SER A 128 1.69 23.56 -9.45
C SER A 128 0.72 22.45 -9.09
N ASN A 129 1.21 21.19 -9.15
CA ASN A 129 0.44 20.01 -8.82
C ASN A 129 0.97 19.43 -7.51
N HIS A 130 0.25 19.66 -6.40
CA HIS A 130 0.60 19.01 -5.15
C HIS A 130 0.17 17.54 -5.18
N VAL A 131 1.12 16.64 -5.34
CA VAL A 131 0.89 15.19 -5.41
C VAL A 131 0.60 14.67 -4.01
N VAL A 132 -0.56 14.02 -3.86
CA VAL A 132 -0.98 13.42 -2.59
C VAL A 132 -0.80 11.91 -2.58
N ARG A 133 -0.80 11.28 -3.77
CA ARG A 133 -0.64 9.82 -3.90
C ARG A 133 -0.11 9.44 -5.27
N ILE A 134 0.72 8.42 -5.29
CA ILE A 134 1.12 7.71 -6.51
C ILE A 134 0.73 6.25 -6.34
N GLN A 135 0.21 5.63 -7.41
CA GLN A 135 -0.17 4.23 -7.45
C GLN A 135 0.37 3.58 -8.72
N SER A 136 1.39 2.75 -8.58
CA SER A 136 1.92 1.91 -9.67
C SER A 136 1.01 0.70 -9.92
N LEU A 137 0.79 0.39 -11.17
CA LEU A 137 -0.02 -0.75 -11.60
C LEU A 137 0.85 -1.79 -12.33
N LYS A 138 0.41 -3.05 -12.30
CA LYS A 138 1.11 -4.19 -12.93
C LYS A 138 1.40 -3.99 -14.43
N LYS A 139 0.62 -3.15 -15.10
CA LYS A 139 0.81 -2.80 -16.53
C LYS A 139 2.03 -1.90 -16.78
N GLY A 140 2.67 -1.35 -15.76
CA GLY A 140 3.76 -0.37 -15.89
C GLY A 140 3.24 1.03 -16.16
N VAL A 141 2.10 1.34 -15.60
CA VAL A 141 1.48 2.67 -15.58
C VAL A 141 1.32 3.08 -14.13
N ALA A 142 1.79 4.28 -13.81
CA ALA A 142 1.53 4.90 -12.51
C ALA A 142 0.40 5.93 -12.63
N TRP A 143 -0.49 5.92 -11.65
CA TRP A 143 -1.46 6.99 -11.43
C TRP A 143 -0.88 7.98 -10.43
N ILE A 144 -0.80 9.24 -10.83
CA ILE A 144 -0.34 10.35 -10.00
C ILE A 144 -1.54 11.21 -9.66
N ILE A 145 -1.91 11.22 -8.39
CA ILE A 145 -3.13 11.88 -7.89
C ILE A 145 -2.72 13.15 -7.16
N CYS A 146 -3.29 14.30 -7.57
CA CYS A 146 -2.99 15.61 -7.02
C CYS A 146 -4.14 16.14 -6.15
N GLU A 147 -3.81 16.99 -5.18
CA GLU A 147 -4.77 17.60 -4.25
C GLU A 147 -5.84 18.44 -4.95
N ASN A 148 -5.46 19.10 -6.04
CA ASN A 148 -6.37 19.91 -6.86
C ASN A 148 -7.37 19.09 -7.70
N GLY A 149 -7.36 17.75 -7.59
CA GLY A 149 -8.20 16.82 -8.33
C GLY A 149 -7.67 16.42 -9.70
N TYR A 150 -6.55 17.00 -10.16
CA TYR A 150 -5.88 16.49 -11.36
C TYR A 150 -5.30 15.11 -11.12
N THR A 151 -5.39 14.26 -12.13
CA THR A 151 -4.83 12.92 -12.09
C THR A 151 -4.11 12.65 -13.39
N TYR A 152 -2.88 12.20 -13.27
CA TYR A 152 -2.03 11.88 -14.42
C TYR A 152 -1.80 10.37 -14.49
N ARG A 153 -1.66 9.87 -15.71
CA ARG A 153 -1.13 8.54 -15.97
C ARG A 153 0.27 8.69 -16.55
N ALA A 154 1.23 8.06 -15.92
CA ALA A 154 2.63 8.03 -16.34
C ALA A 154 3.01 6.63 -16.80
N ASP A 155 3.53 6.49 -18.01
CA ASP A 155 4.24 5.28 -18.42
C ASP A 155 5.55 5.21 -17.64
N GLU A 156 5.74 4.18 -16.84
CA GLU A 156 6.86 4.07 -15.90
C GLU A 156 8.22 3.90 -16.59
N GLN A 157 8.25 3.50 -17.86
CA GLN A 157 9.46 3.38 -18.65
C GLN A 157 9.85 4.72 -19.29
N LEU A 158 8.85 5.44 -19.79
CA LEU A 158 9.05 6.70 -20.49
C LEU A 158 9.21 7.89 -19.54
N CYS A 159 8.56 7.87 -18.38
CA CYS A 159 8.59 8.99 -17.44
C CYS A 159 9.98 9.29 -16.87
N LYS A 160 10.90 8.33 -16.84
CA LYS A 160 12.32 8.56 -16.53
C LYS A 160 12.98 9.55 -17.50
N LYS A 161 12.48 9.67 -18.74
CA LYS A 161 12.97 10.58 -19.77
C LYS A 161 12.17 11.88 -19.83
N GLY A 162 11.17 12.05 -18.96
CA GLY A 162 10.23 13.18 -18.99
C GLY A 162 9.13 13.04 -20.05
N GLU A 163 8.90 11.82 -20.55
CA GLU A 163 7.92 11.49 -21.58
C GLU A 163 6.82 10.58 -21.01
N GLY A 164 5.79 10.31 -21.79
CA GLY A 164 4.75 9.32 -21.44
C GLY A 164 3.82 9.72 -20.30
N ILE A 165 3.74 11.01 -19.97
CA ILE A 165 2.84 11.53 -18.95
C ILE A 165 1.64 12.17 -19.63
N THR A 166 0.44 11.69 -19.28
CA THR A 166 -0.82 12.19 -19.84
C THR A 166 -1.78 12.61 -18.75
N LEU A 167 -2.42 13.78 -18.92
CA LEU A 167 -3.55 14.17 -18.08
C LEU A 167 -4.73 13.28 -18.40
N TYR A 168 -5.28 12.61 -17.39
CA TYR A 168 -6.45 11.75 -17.54
C TYR A 168 -7.75 12.58 -17.45
N SER A 169 -7.99 13.40 -18.50
CA SER A 169 -9.05 14.40 -18.52
C SER A 169 -10.48 13.84 -18.49
N THR A 170 -10.70 12.66 -19.08
CA THR A 170 -12.01 12.00 -19.06
C THR A 170 -12.46 11.60 -17.66
N PHE A 171 -11.51 11.29 -16.80
CA PHE A 171 -11.77 10.90 -15.44
C PHE A 171 -12.08 12.13 -14.56
N THR A 172 -11.30 13.18 -14.70
CA THR A 172 -11.50 14.43 -13.96
C THR A 172 -12.82 15.15 -14.30
N GLN A 173 -13.31 15.01 -15.54
CA GLN A 173 -14.60 15.60 -15.93
C GLN A 173 -15.79 14.89 -15.27
N ASN A 174 -15.72 13.56 -15.10
CA ASN A 174 -16.78 12.76 -14.48
C ASN A 174 -16.71 12.76 -12.96
N LEU A 175 -15.53 13.06 -12.38
CA LEU A 175 -15.27 13.05 -10.94
C LEU A 175 -15.05 14.45 -10.38
N LYS A 176 -15.53 15.50 -11.04
CA LYS A 176 -15.38 16.88 -10.58
C LYS A 176 -15.87 17.05 -9.14
N GLY A 177 -14.96 17.44 -8.25
CA GLY A 177 -15.22 17.56 -6.81
C GLY A 177 -15.14 16.25 -6.02
N GLU A 178 -14.66 15.18 -6.63
CA GLU A 178 -14.37 13.93 -5.94
C GLU A 178 -12.89 13.83 -5.55
N HIS A 179 -12.64 13.31 -4.35
CA HIS A 179 -11.28 12.96 -3.92
C HIS A 179 -11.01 11.49 -4.19
N ILE A 180 -9.96 11.19 -4.96
CA ILE A 180 -9.49 9.83 -5.17
C ILE A 180 -8.63 9.44 -3.99
N PHE A 181 -9.02 8.38 -3.28
CA PHE A 181 -8.22 7.83 -2.19
C PHE A 181 -7.13 6.89 -2.69
N THR A 182 -7.47 6.02 -3.64
CA THR A 182 -6.52 5.09 -4.23
C THR A 182 -7.01 4.54 -5.56
N VAL A 183 -6.08 4.03 -6.36
CA VAL A 183 -6.34 3.22 -7.55
C VAL A 183 -5.71 1.85 -7.32
N TYR A 184 -6.40 0.80 -7.72
CA TYR A 184 -5.96 -0.57 -7.55
C TYR A 184 -6.20 -1.36 -8.84
N GLN A 185 -5.29 -2.25 -9.19
CA GLN A 185 -5.47 -3.17 -10.30
C GLN A 185 -5.63 -4.59 -9.77
N ASP A 186 -6.73 -5.22 -10.10
CA ASP A 186 -7.03 -6.58 -9.69
C ASP A 186 -6.30 -7.65 -10.54
N SER A 187 -6.62 -8.93 -10.34
CA SER A 187 -6.02 -10.04 -11.08
C SER A 187 -6.47 -10.10 -12.54
N ASP A 188 -7.64 -9.57 -12.86
CA ASP A 188 -8.21 -9.52 -14.21
C ASP A 188 -7.78 -8.26 -14.96
N GLU A 189 -6.86 -7.50 -14.34
CA GLU A 189 -6.31 -6.23 -14.81
C GLU A 189 -7.31 -5.08 -14.86
N ASP A 190 -8.45 -5.20 -14.21
CA ASP A 190 -9.41 -4.13 -14.05
C ASP A 190 -8.88 -3.08 -13.06
N GLU A 191 -9.04 -1.80 -13.40
CA GLU A 191 -8.60 -0.68 -12.58
C GLU A 191 -9.76 -0.20 -11.70
N TRP A 192 -9.60 -0.33 -10.38
CA TRP A 192 -10.55 0.09 -9.35
C TRP A 192 -10.16 1.46 -8.81
N ILE A 193 -11.10 2.38 -8.81
CA ILE A 193 -10.87 3.74 -8.31
C ILE A 193 -11.78 3.97 -7.11
N LEU A 194 -11.16 4.23 -5.98
CA LEU A 194 -11.82 4.51 -4.71
C LEU A 194 -11.85 6.01 -4.47
N THR A 195 -13.06 6.56 -4.28
CA THR A 195 -13.26 7.99 -4.04
C THR A 195 -14.05 8.25 -2.77
N ASN A 196 -14.17 9.50 -2.39
CA ASN A 196 -15.03 9.93 -1.28
C ASN A 196 -16.55 9.73 -1.56
N LYS A 197 -16.93 9.37 -2.78
CA LYS A 197 -18.33 9.11 -3.15
C LYS A 197 -18.63 7.65 -3.42
N GLY A 198 -17.61 6.81 -3.59
CA GLY A 198 -17.81 5.38 -3.84
C GLY A 198 -16.67 4.75 -4.60
N VAL A 199 -16.97 3.64 -5.28
CA VAL A 199 -16.03 2.82 -6.03
C VAL A 199 -16.45 2.74 -7.48
N THR A 200 -15.51 2.99 -8.38
CA THR A 200 -15.72 2.84 -9.84
C THR A 200 -14.67 1.88 -10.40
N ILE A 201 -15.10 0.98 -11.28
CA ILE A 201 -14.21 0.15 -12.08
C ILE A 201 -14.12 0.78 -13.46
N VAL A 202 -12.91 1.06 -13.95
CA VAL A 202 -12.68 1.70 -15.26
C VAL A 202 -13.25 0.84 -16.36
N GLY A 203 -14.08 1.44 -17.22
CA GLY A 203 -14.76 0.71 -18.30
C GLY A 203 -16.01 -0.09 -17.90
N SER A 204 -16.37 -0.08 -16.59
CA SER A 204 -17.54 -0.77 -16.05
C SER A 204 -18.48 0.21 -15.33
N LYS A 205 -19.65 -0.29 -14.88
CA LYS A 205 -20.52 0.48 -14.02
C LYS A 205 -19.90 0.63 -12.63
N ALA A 206 -20.21 1.75 -11.97
CA ALA A 206 -19.84 1.92 -10.56
C ALA A 206 -20.34 0.74 -9.72
N VAL A 207 -19.54 0.36 -8.73
CA VAL A 207 -19.98 -0.60 -7.72
C VAL A 207 -20.99 0.13 -6.84
N ASP A 208 -22.19 -0.42 -6.74
CA ASP A 208 -23.25 0.17 -5.91
C ASP A 208 -22.85 0.09 -4.43
N THR A 209 -22.40 1.20 -3.89
CA THR A 209 -21.98 1.34 -2.49
C THR A 209 -22.43 2.67 -1.94
N ASP A 210 -23.04 2.63 -0.76
CA ASP A 210 -23.41 3.85 0.00
C ASP A 210 -22.25 4.41 0.83
N PHE A 211 -21.04 3.82 0.70
CA PHE A 211 -19.90 4.15 1.54
C PHE A 211 -18.64 4.44 0.73
N PRO A 212 -17.89 5.50 1.08
CA PRO A 212 -16.55 5.69 0.57
C PRO A 212 -15.59 4.65 1.17
N PHE A 213 -14.81 4.00 0.31
CA PHE A 213 -13.76 3.08 0.71
C PHE A 213 -12.39 3.72 0.50
N GLN A 214 -11.46 3.48 1.44
CA GLN A 214 -10.14 4.09 1.44
C GLN A 214 -9.04 3.09 1.08
N TYR A 215 -9.23 1.83 1.44
CA TYR A 215 -8.23 0.77 1.22
C TYR A 215 -8.87 -0.40 0.49
N ILE A 216 -8.06 -1.08 -0.31
CA ILE A 216 -8.47 -2.19 -1.16
C ILE A 216 -7.34 -3.22 -1.26
N THR A 217 -7.69 -4.49 -1.26
CA THR A 217 -6.78 -5.60 -1.59
C THR A 217 -7.56 -6.78 -2.14
N GLN A 218 -6.88 -7.73 -2.75
CA GLN A 218 -7.48 -8.92 -3.34
C GLN A 218 -6.92 -10.19 -2.72
N ILE A 219 -7.80 -11.14 -2.44
CA ILE A 219 -7.45 -12.53 -2.18
C ILE A 219 -8.30 -13.41 -3.11
N LYS A 220 -7.65 -14.16 -3.99
CA LYS A 220 -8.33 -15.00 -5.00
C LYS A 220 -9.38 -14.20 -5.78
N GLU A 221 -10.61 -14.67 -5.77
CA GLU A 221 -11.74 -14.07 -6.50
C GLU A 221 -12.47 -12.96 -5.70
N ASN A 222 -11.94 -12.57 -4.57
CA ASN A 222 -12.59 -11.59 -3.70
C ASN A 222 -11.75 -10.34 -3.53
N ILE A 223 -12.37 -9.19 -3.74
CA ILE A 223 -11.83 -7.89 -3.36
C ILE A 223 -12.30 -7.57 -1.94
N TYR A 224 -11.37 -7.11 -1.11
CA TYR A 224 -11.64 -6.62 0.24
C TYR A 224 -11.44 -5.12 0.28
N LEU A 225 -12.43 -4.44 0.81
CA LEU A 225 -12.54 -2.99 0.86
C LEU A 225 -12.67 -2.54 2.31
N VAL A 226 -11.95 -1.50 2.68
CA VAL A 226 -12.10 -0.88 4.00
C VAL A 226 -12.68 0.51 3.83
N ALA A 227 -13.88 0.70 4.41
CA ALA A 227 -14.55 1.99 4.46
C ALA A 227 -14.02 2.86 5.59
N ASP A 228 -14.37 4.15 5.55
CA ASP A 228 -14.17 5.05 6.68
C ASP A 228 -14.78 4.46 7.97
N LYS A 229 -14.12 4.72 9.10
CA LYS A 229 -14.47 4.13 10.42
C LYS A 229 -14.26 2.61 10.52
N GLY A 230 -13.46 2.03 9.61
CA GLY A 230 -12.96 0.67 9.72
C GLY A 230 -13.97 -0.44 9.41
N LYS A 231 -15.00 -0.16 8.62
CA LYS A 231 -15.88 -1.22 8.12
C LYS A 231 -15.17 -2.02 7.04
N LEU A 232 -15.10 -3.33 7.20
CA LEU A 232 -14.57 -4.26 6.21
C LEU A 232 -15.70 -4.78 5.33
N ALA A 233 -15.51 -4.76 4.02
CA ALA A 233 -16.42 -5.35 3.06
C ALA A 233 -15.69 -6.30 2.12
N GLN A 234 -16.40 -7.29 1.62
CA GLN A 234 -15.96 -8.25 0.62
C GLN A 234 -16.83 -8.10 -0.62
N TYR A 235 -16.20 -7.91 -1.76
CA TYR A 235 -16.85 -7.95 -3.07
C TYR A 235 -16.47 -9.25 -3.78
N ASN A 236 -17.46 -9.98 -4.22
CA ASN A 236 -17.25 -11.23 -4.95
C ASN A 236 -17.45 -11.02 -6.45
N PHE A 237 -16.44 -11.31 -7.26
CA PHE A 237 -16.45 -11.11 -8.71
C PHE A 237 -17.54 -11.91 -9.44
N ARG A 238 -17.78 -13.15 -9.02
CA ARG A 238 -18.75 -14.02 -9.69
C ARG A 238 -20.18 -13.55 -9.49
N THR A 239 -20.50 -13.19 -8.24
CA THR A 239 -21.87 -12.79 -7.88
C THR A 239 -22.11 -11.30 -8.02
N LYS A 240 -21.05 -10.50 -8.18
CA LYS A 240 -21.04 -9.03 -8.21
C LYS A 240 -21.74 -8.40 -6.99
N LYS A 241 -21.66 -9.08 -5.83
CA LYS A 241 -22.28 -8.64 -4.59
C LYS A 241 -21.25 -8.17 -3.58
N LEU A 242 -21.58 -7.07 -2.92
CA LEU A 242 -20.85 -6.55 -1.76
C LEU A 242 -21.47 -7.08 -0.48
N LYS A 243 -20.65 -7.56 0.45
CA LYS A 243 -21.04 -8.03 1.77
C LYS A 243 -20.16 -7.38 2.83
N PHE A 244 -20.75 -6.82 3.88
CA PHE A 244 -20.00 -6.35 5.04
C PHE A 244 -19.63 -7.52 5.96
N ILE A 245 -18.42 -7.44 6.51
CA ILE A 245 -17.85 -8.41 7.44
C ILE A 245 -17.79 -7.74 8.81
N ASN A 246 -18.45 -8.33 9.80
CA ASN A 246 -18.38 -7.84 11.17
C ASN A 246 -17.05 -8.23 11.81
N ILE A 247 -16.31 -7.22 12.25
CA ILE A 247 -15.07 -7.40 12.99
C ILE A 247 -15.42 -7.47 14.48
N PRO A 248 -14.93 -8.49 15.23
CA PRO A 248 -15.31 -8.70 16.63
C PRO A 248 -14.80 -7.62 17.60
N CYS A 249 -14.07 -6.64 17.11
CA CYS A 249 -13.53 -5.52 17.87
C CYS A 249 -14.18 -4.20 17.45
N PRO A 250 -15.35 -3.81 17.96
CA PRO A 250 -16.16 -2.69 17.44
C PRO A 250 -15.51 -1.31 17.58
N HIS A 251 -14.44 -1.17 18.36
CA HIS A 251 -13.74 0.09 18.59
C HIS A 251 -12.40 0.18 17.82
N ASN A 252 -12.04 -0.83 17.02
CA ASN A 252 -10.80 -0.82 16.25
C ASN A 252 -11.05 -0.22 14.86
N ARG A 253 -10.48 0.96 14.63
CA ARG A 253 -10.40 1.51 13.29
C ARG A 253 -9.37 0.72 12.49
N ILE A 254 -9.72 0.27 11.28
CA ILE A 254 -8.75 -0.29 10.35
C ILE A 254 -8.08 0.87 9.61
N ASN A 255 -6.76 0.95 9.73
CA ASN A 255 -5.94 2.01 9.12
C ASN A 255 -5.25 1.54 7.84
N THR A 256 -5.16 0.23 7.62
CA THR A 256 -4.59 -0.37 6.41
C THR A 256 -5.00 -1.83 6.27
N ILE A 257 -4.89 -2.35 5.06
CA ILE A 257 -5.19 -3.75 4.72
C ILE A 257 -4.14 -4.28 3.76
N ALA A 258 -3.70 -5.51 3.97
CA ALA A 258 -2.82 -6.21 3.04
C ALA A 258 -3.18 -7.69 2.96
N ALA A 259 -2.98 -8.29 1.79
CA ALA A 259 -3.09 -9.74 1.63
C ALA A 259 -1.80 -10.42 2.12
N LEU A 260 -1.95 -11.45 2.95
CA LEU A 260 -0.88 -12.33 3.38
C LEU A 260 -1.12 -13.74 2.81
N GLY A 261 -0.32 -14.10 1.80
CA GLY A 261 -0.51 -15.35 1.10
C GLY A 261 -1.87 -15.42 0.38
N THR A 262 -2.47 -16.61 0.37
CA THR A 262 -3.65 -16.89 -0.48
C THR A 262 -4.99 -16.81 0.26
N ASP A 263 -5.00 -16.72 1.58
CA ASP A 263 -6.25 -16.84 2.38
C ASP A 263 -6.33 -15.90 3.57
N THR A 264 -5.32 -15.09 3.83
CA THR A 264 -5.27 -14.26 5.03
C THR A 264 -5.16 -12.78 4.69
N LEU A 265 -5.93 -11.94 5.37
CA LEU A 265 -5.75 -10.50 5.39
C LEU A 265 -5.04 -10.07 6.67
N ALA A 266 -4.09 -9.16 6.54
CA ALA A 266 -3.54 -8.40 7.64
C ALA A 266 -4.27 -7.06 7.72
N LEU A 267 -4.87 -6.76 8.85
CA LEU A 267 -5.58 -5.53 9.14
C LEU A 267 -4.77 -4.75 10.19
N GLY A 268 -4.13 -3.66 9.77
CA GLY A 268 -3.51 -2.73 10.70
C GLY A 268 -4.57 -1.85 11.35
N THR A 269 -4.63 -1.84 12.68
CA THR A 269 -5.65 -1.14 13.46
C THR A 269 -5.03 -0.21 14.49
N ASP A 270 -5.83 0.65 15.10
CA ASP A 270 -5.40 1.52 16.21
C ASP A 270 -4.86 0.72 17.41
N ASN A 271 -5.27 -0.55 17.56
CA ASN A 271 -4.88 -1.42 18.66
C ASN A 271 -3.99 -2.59 18.23
N GLY A 272 -3.25 -2.43 17.13
CA GLY A 272 -2.30 -3.41 16.63
C GLY A 272 -2.78 -4.17 15.39
N LEU A 273 -2.29 -5.38 15.22
CA LEU A 273 -2.49 -6.20 14.03
C LEU A 273 -3.58 -7.25 14.26
N ILE A 274 -4.53 -7.32 13.34
CA ILE A 274 -5.54 -8.38 13.28
C ILE A 274 -5.33 -9.18 12.00
N LEU A 275 -5.26 -10.50 12.12
CA LEU A 275 -5.30 -11.40 10.98
C LEU A 275 -6.74 -11.90 10.79
N PHE A 276 -7.21 -11.83 9.56
CA PHE A 276 -8.51 -12.36 9.15
C PHE A 276 -8.31 -13.50 8.15
N SER A 277 -8.80 -14.68 8.48
CA SER A 277 -8.81 -15.81 7.55
C SER A 277 -10.05 -15.73 6.66
N ALA A 278 -9.84 -15.63 5.35
CA ALA A 278 -10.90 -15.56 4.35
C ALA A 278 -11.59 -16.92 4.14
N HIS A 279 -10.93 -18.02 4.55
CA HIS A 279 -11.46 -19.38 4.40
C HIS A 279 -12.58 -19.69 5.42
N ASP A 280 -12.32 -19.40 6.70
CA ASP A 280 -13.19 -19.76 7.82
C ASP A 280 -13.84 -18.54 8.50
N ASN A 281 -13.60 -17.34 7.98
CA ASN A 281 -14.09 -16.05 8.52
C ASN A 281 -13.69 -15.81 9.99
N MET A 282 -12.51 -16.30 10.37
CA MET A 282 -11.99 -16.16 11.72
C MET A 282 -11.05 -14.97 11.84
N PHE A 283 -11.15 -14.27 12.97
CA PHE A 283 -10.26 -13.18 13.34
C PHE A 283 -9.30 -13.60 14.43
N ARG A 284 -8.03 -13.21 14.29
CA ARG A 284 -7.01 -13.42 15.31
C ARG A 284 -6.25 -12.11 15.54
N GLN A 285 -6.30 -11.59 16.75
CA GLN A 285 -5.46 -10.48 17.16
C GLN A 285 -4.04 -10.97 17.43
N ILE A 286 -3.03 -10.26 16.89
CA ILE A 286 -1.63 -10.51 17.15
C ILE A 286 -1.18 -9.58 18.27
N ASP A 287 -0.74 -10.19 19.37
CA ASP A 287 -0.15 -9.46 20.47
C ASP A 287 1.33 -9.17 20.14
N ILE A 288 1.62 -7.91 19.84
CA ILE A 288 2.98 -7.43 19.57
C ILE A 288 3.57 -7.02 20.92
N ARG A 289 4.15 -7.96 21.64
CA ARG A 289 4.92 -7.64 22.84
C ARG A 289 6.31 -7.19 22.43
N THR A 290 6.67 -5.97 22.85
CA THR A 290 8.05 -5.52 22.81
C THR A 290 8.83 -6.27 23.87
N SER A 291 9.79 -7.10 23.48
CA SER A 291 10.77 -7.72 24.35
C SER A 291 11.88 -6.73 24.66
#